data_6dc73a2dfca0c7a967c00f612223a3ef
#
_entry.id   6dc73a2dfca0c7a967c00f612223a3ef
#
_cell.length_a   1.000
_cell.length_b   1.000
_cell.length_c   1.000
_cell.angle_alpha   90.00
_cell.angle_beta   90.00
_cell.angle_gamma   90.00
#
_symmetry.space_group_name_H-M   'P 1'
#
loop_
_entity.id
_entity.type
_entity.pdbx_description
1 polymer ?
#
loop_
_entity_poly.entity_id
_entity_poly.type
_entity_poly.pdbx_seq_one_letter_code
_entity_poly.pdbx_strand_id
1 'polypeptide(L)'
;MNHVIDMQGVYWKNGKDVLLKNVSWKVGLQEHWALLGLNGSGKTTLLNMINGYIWPTQGTVSVLGHRFGQVDLRDLRKFIGWVSSSLQEKLYGSDKTQLVVISGKYATIGLYEQLSEEDTSRAEALMRTLGCGHLWDREFRTCSQGEKQKVLIARALMADPQILILDEPCNGLDLFSRERLLDSIHELTQQEQTPTLLYVTHHTEEILPVFSHTLLLRQGEVIHSGATERIMESATLSDFFEAPVVVEKHRQRVYVRVPHLED
;
A
#
# COMPACT_ATOMS: atom_id res chain seq x y z
N MET A 1 7.77 19.79 -11.27
CA MET A 1 7.00 18.53 -11.23
C MET A 1 6.59 18.31 -9.79
N ASN A 2 5.31 18.17 -9.49
CA ASN A 2 4.87 17.94 -8.12
C ASN A 2 5.01 16.44 -7.79
N HIS A 3 6.03 16.08 -7.01
CA HIS A 3 6.16 14.74 -6.47
C HIS A 3 5.31 14.63 -5.20
N VAL A 4 4.57 13.53 -5.08
CA VAL A 4 3.83 13.20 -3.85
C VAL A 4 4.75 12.59 -2.80
N ILE A 5 5.87 11.97 -3.23
CA ILE A 5 6.97 11.53 -2.36
C ILE A 5 8.28 11.96 -3.01
N ASP A 6 9.17 12.59 -2.26
CA ASP A 6 10.55 12.89 -2.64
C ASP A 6 11.49 12.58 -1.46
N MET A 7 12.24 11.51 -1.62
CA MET A 7 13.25 11.05 -0.66
C MET A 7 14.62 11.13 -1.31
N GLN A 8 15.60 11.73 -0.62
CA GLN A 8 16.94 11.94 -1.16
C GLN A 8 18.01 11.55 -0.16
N GLY A 9 18.79 10.52 -0.49
CA GLY A 9 19.90 10.02 0.32
C GLY A 9 19.51 9.64 1.74
N VAL A 10 18.36 9.01 1.90
CA VAL A 10 17.76 8.75 3.21
C VAL A 10 18.41 7.56 3.90
N TYR A 11 18.84 7.78 5.13
CA TYR A 11 19.25 6.73 6.07
C TYR A 11 18.32 6.70 7.27
N TRP A 12 18.11 5.52 7.81
CA TRP A 12 17.45 5.36 9.09
C TRP A 12 18.13 4.28 9.94
N LYS A 13 18.41 4.65 11.21
CA LYS A 13 19.09 3.79 12.17
C LYS A 13 18.21 3.59 13.39
N ASN A 14 18.12 2.34 13.85
CA ASN A 14 17.55 1.98 15.14
C ASN A 14 18.66 1.45 16.04
N GLY A 15 19.16 2.30 16.93
CA GLY A 15 20.37 1.99 17.72
C GLY A 15 21.58 1.78 16.81
N LYS A 16 22.12 0.55 16.78
CA LYS A 16 23.28 0.18 15.94
C LYS A 16 22.88 -0.32 14.55
N ASP A 17 21.63 -0.69 14.36
CA ASP A 17 21.16 -1.29 13.12
C ASP A 17 20.75 -0.23 12.10
N VAL A 18 21.28 -0.33 10.89
CA VAL A 18 20.94 0.55 9.76
C VAL A 18 19.87 -0.16 8.94
N LEU A 19 18.63 0.31 9.04
CA LEU A 19 17.46 -0.33 8.39
C LEU A 19 17.10 0.30 7.04
N LEU A 20 17.51 1.56 6.79
CA LEU A 20 17.46 2.17 5.46
C LEU A 20 18.83 2.78 5.16
N LYS A 21 19.32 2.57 3.93
CA LYS A 21 20.66 2.95 3.51
C LYS A 21 20.61 3.68 2.17
N ASN A 22 20.88 4.98 2.17
CA ASN A 22 20.95 5.83 0.99
C ASN A 22 19.72 5.74 0.06
N VAL A 23 18.52 5.62 0.66
CA VAL A 23 17.29 5.50 -0.12
C VAL A 23 16.97 6.82 -0.80
N SER A 24 16.89 6.79 -2.14
CA SER A 24 16.41 7.89 -2.95
C SER A 24 15.24 7.39 -3.79
N TRP A 25 14.08 8.05 -3.67
CA TRP A 25 12.86 7.65 -4.35
C TRP A 25 11.97 8.85 -4.61
N LYS A 26 11.44 8.93 -5.83
CA LYS A 26 10.49 9.97 -6.22
C LYS A 26 9.25 9.32 -6.81
N VAL A 27 8.09 9.77 -6.34
CA VAL A 27 6.77 9.35 -6.83
C VAL A 27 6.05 10.58 -7.34
N GLY A 28 5.66 10.57 -8.60
CA GLY A 28 4.85 11.63 -9.21
C GLY A 28 3.38 11.53 -8.80
N LEU A 29 2.64 12.62 -9.04
CA LEU A 29 1.20 12.64 -8.84
C LEU A 29 0.54 11.64 -9.82
N GLN A 30 -0.39 10.83 -9.34
CA GLN A 30 -1.08 9.78 -10.10
C GLN A 30 -0.17 8.68 -10.69
N GLU A 31 1.08 8.61 -10.29
CA GLU A 31 1.91 7.45 -10.56
C GLU A 31 1.62 6.36 -9.52
N HIS A 32 1.01 5.26 -9.96
CA HIS A 32 0.80 4.11 -9.08
C HIS A 32 2.06 3.24 -9.05
N TRP A 33 2.53 2.95 -7.84
CA TRP A 33 3.78 2.23 -7.61
C TRP A 33 3.57 0.90 -6.90
N ALA A 34 4.31 -0.12 -7.35
CA ALA A 34 4.53 -1.32 -6.57
C ALA A 34 5.86 -1.21 -5.80
N LEU A 35 5.85 -1.56 -4.53
CA LEU A 35 7.03 -1.73 -3.70
C LEU A 35 7.24 -3.21 -3.45
N LEU A 36 8.18 -3.83 -4.16
CA LEU A 36 8.53 -5.23 -4.02
C LEU A 36 9.74 -5.39 -3.10
N GLY A 37 9.64 -6.26 -2.13
CA GLY A 37 10.75 -6.57 -1.23
C GLY A 37 10.47 -7.80 -0.38
N LEU A 38 11.48 -8.62 -0.15
CA LEU A 38 11.38 -9.77 0.74
C LEU A 38 11.14 -9.34 2.21
N ASN A 39 10.77 -10.29 3.05
CA ASN A 39 10.63 -10.04 4.47
C ASN A 39 11.95 -9.53 5.07
N GLY A 40 11.87 -8.49 5.92
CA GLY A 40 13.06 -7.84 6.48
C GLY A 40 13.79 -6.88 5.53
N SER A 41 13.30 -6.61 4.31
CA SER A 41 13.95 -5.69 3.38
C SER A 41 13.89 -4.21 3.76
N GLY A 42 13.07 -3.84 4.77
CA GLY A 42 12.90 -2.45 5.22
C GLY A 42 11.60 -1.78 4.76
N LYS A 43 10.66 -2.51 4.12
CA LYS A 43 9.38 -1.97 3.63
C LYS A 43 8.62 -1.22 4.72
N THR A 44 8.36 -1.88 5.86
CA THR A 44 7.63 -1.26 6.98
C THR A 44 8.33 -0.01 7.52
N THR A 45 9.67 -0.01 7.56
CA THR A 45 10.46 1.18 7.95
C THR A 45 10.25 2.32 6.96
N LEU A 46 10.32 2.03 5.66
CA LEU A 46 10.08 3.01 4.60
C LEU A 46 8.66 3.59 4.68
N LEU A 47 7.64 2.72 4.87
CA LEU A 47 6.25 3.15 5.02
C LEU A 47 6.02 4.00 6.28
N ASN A 48 6.60 3.62 7.42
CA ASN A 48 6.54 4.43 8.64
C ASN A 48 7.15 5.82 8.44
N MET A 49 8.21 5.92 7.62
CA MET A 49 8.82 7.21 7.28
C MET A 49 7.89 8.04 6.39
N ILE A 50 7.33 7.47 5.32
CA ILE A 50 6.36 8.17 4.45
C ILE A 50 5.18 8.70 5.26
N ASN A 51 4.68 7.89 6.21
CA ASN A 51 3.58 8.29 7.11
C ASN A 51 4.02 9.24 8.23
N GLY A 52 5.30 9.61 8.32
CA GLY A 52 5.79 10.54 9.33
C GLY A 52 5.75 10.00 10.77
N TYR A 53 5.79 8.68 10.96
CA TYR A 53 5.96 8.06 12.29
C TYR A 53 7.42 8.02 12.73
N ILE A 54 8.34 8.00 11.79
CA ILE A 54 9.78 8.05 12.05
C ILE A 54 10.43 9.10 11.16
N TRP A 55 11.57 9.63 11.64
CA TRP A 55 12.34 10.67 10.94
C TRP A 55 13.61 10.08 10.34
N PRO A 56 14.08 10.58 9.18
CA PRO A 56 15.35 10.15 8.63
C PRO A 56 16.49 10.53 9.58
N THR A 57 17.47 9.63 9.73
CA THR A 57 18.71 9.93 10.48
C THR A 57 19.63 10.82 9.63
N GLN A 58 19.57 10.65 8.31
CA GLN A 58 20.26 11.47 7.30
C GLN A 58 19.41 11.55 6.04
N GLY A 59 19.69 12.52 5.19
CA GLY A 59 18.94 12.78 3.96
C GLY A 59 17.71 13.66 4.17
N THR A 60 16.88 13.76 3.17
CA THR A 60 15.67 14.58 3.20
C THR A 60 14.44 13.80 2.73
N VAL A 61 13.32 14.09 3.35
CA VAL A 61 12.01 13.52 3.01
C VAL A 61 11.01 14.65 2.83
N SER A 62 10.31 14.63 1.70
CA SER A 62 9.13 15.45 1.47
C SER A 62 7.98 14.54 1.03
N VAL A 63 6.80 14.75 1.60
CA VAL A 63 5.57 14.03 1.24
C VAL A 63 4.48 15.06 0.99
N LEU A 64 3.77 14.93 -0.14
CA LEU A 64 2.75 15.89 -0.60
C LEU A 64 3.27 17.33 -0.65
N GLY A 65 4.53 17.52 -1.04
CA GLY A 65 5.19 18.83 -1.09
C GLY A 65 5.63 19.37 0.27
N HIS A 66 5.33 18.69 1.36
CA HIS A 66 5.69 19.09 2.73
C HIS A 66 7.01 18.43 3.14
N ARG A 67 8.03 19.24 3.35
CA ARG A 67 9.33 18.76 3.85
C ARG A 67 9.26 18.48 5.34
N PHE A 68 9.76 17.34 5.76
CA PHE A 68 9.88 16.99 7.18
C PHE A 68 10.71 18.03 7.92
N GLY A 69 10.21 18.46 9.10
CA GLY A 69 10.77 19.57 9.90
C GLY A 69 10.11 20.93 9.63
N GLN A 70 9.25 21.05 8.61
CA GLN A 70 8.55 22.28 8.25
C GLN A 70 7.01 22.17 8.34
N VAL A 71 6.50 21.01 8.74
CA VAL A 71 5.05 20.70 8.79
C VAL A 71 4.74 19.86 10.04
N ASP A 72 3.53 20.00 10.58
CA ASP A 72 3.00 19.04 11.56
C ASP A 72 2.66 17.72 10.84
N LEU A 73 3.40 16.67 11.14
CA LEU A 73 3.21 15.36 10.52
C LEU A 73 1.86 14.71 10.88
N ARG A 74 1.17 15.20 11.93
CA ARG A 74 -0.19 14.76 12.25
C ARG A 74 -1.18 15.24 11.21
N ASP A 75 -1.01 16.47 10.71
CA ASP A 75 -1.84 17.00 9.63
C ASP A 75 -1.55 16.31 8.31
N LEU A 76 -0.27 16.04 8.02
CA LEU A 76 0.12 15.28 6.82
C LEU A 76 -0.54 13.90 6.76
N ARG A 77 -0.61 13.19 7.89
CA ARG A 77 -1.22 11.85 7.97
C ARG A 77 -2.69 11.81 7.59
N LYS A 78 -3.42 12.91 7.68
CA LYS A 78 -4.83 12.98 7.26
C LYS A 78 -5.01 12.77 5.76
N PHE A 79 -3.97 13.04 4.96
CA PHE A 79 -3.96 12.88 3.51
C PHE A 79 -3.34 11.55 3.04
N ILE A 80 -3.00 10.67 3.98
CA ILE A 80 -2.39 9.36 3.68
C ILE A 80 -3.29 8.26 4.24
N GLY A 81 -3.95 7.52 3.38
CA GLY A 81 -4.64 6.28 3.75
C GLY A 81 -3.62 5.14 3.88
N TRP A 82 -3.64 4.41 4.97
CA TRP A 82 -2.78 3.25 5.16
C TRP A 82 -3.59 2.05 5.62
N VAL A 83 -3.61 1.01 4.78
CA VAL A 83 -4.22 -0.28 5.07
C VAL A 83 -3.11 -1.26 5.44
N SER A 84 -3.15 -1.78 6.66
CA SER A 84 -2.18 -2.73 7.19
C SER A 84 -2.84 -3.73 8.14
N SER A 85 -2.21 -4.89 8.34
CA SER A 85 -2.69 -5.89 9.29
C SER A 85 -2.74 -5.34 10.73
N SER A 86 -1.79 -4.50 11.12
CA SER A 86 -1.77 -3.88 12.45
C SER A 86 -2.96 -2.94 12.72
N LEU A 87 -3.51 -2.33 11.69
CA LEU A 87 -4.76 -1.55 11.80
C LEU A 87 -5.95 -2.49 12.02
N GLN A 88 -6.03 -3.57 11.25
CA GLN A 88 -7.11 -4.56 11.35
C GLN A 88 -7.27 -5.11 12.77
N GLU A 89 -6.14 -5.42 13.43
CA GLU A 89 -6.13 -5.97 14.79
C GLU A 89 -6.67 -5.00 15.86
N LYS A 90 -6.60 -3.70 15.60
CA LYS A 90 -7.07 -2.67 16.54
C LYS A 90 -8.57 -2.38 16.44
N LEU A 91 -9.22 -2.76 15.33
CA LEU A 91 -10.63 -2.47 15.11
C LEU A 91 -11.54 -3.37 15.97
N TYR A 92 -12.67 -2.81 16.40
CA TYR A 92 -13.65 -3.58 17.15
C TYR A 92 -14.39 -4.56 16.23
N GLY A 93 -14.19 -5.84 16.47
CA GLY A 93 -14.79 -6.90 15.63
C GLY A 93 -16.32 -6.94 15.68
N SER A 94 -16.93 -6.42 16.74
CA SER A 94 -18.39 -6.32 16.92
C SER A 94 -19.03 -5.18 16.14
N ASP A 95 -18.22 -4.22 15.65
CA ASP A 95 -18.76 -3.10 14.88
C ASP A 95 -19.29 -3.56 13.53
N LYS A 96 -20.37 -2.97 13.08
CA LYS A 96 -20.87 -3.17 11.72
C LYS A 96 -19.88 -2.58 10.73
N THR A 97 -19.73 -3.21 9.56
CA THR A 97 -18.76 -2.78 8.55
C THR A 97 -18.97 -1.34 8.09
N GLN A 98 -20.21 -0.87 7.99
CA GLN A 98 -20.51 0.54 7.70
C GLN A 98 -19.88 1.49 8.73
N LEU A 99 -19.95 1.16 10.02
CA LEU A 99 -19.38 1.99 11.09
C LEU A 99 -17.83 1.97 11.02
N VAL A 100 -17.27 0.79 10.73
CA VAL A 100 -15.82 0.66 10.49
C VAL A 100 -15.39 1.56 9.33
N VAL A 101 -16.11 1.55 8.22
CA VAL A 101 -15.79 2.39 7.05
C VAL A 101 -15.90 3.87 7.41
N ILE A 102 -17.03 4.31 7.97
CA ILE A 102 -17.27 5.72 8.30
C ILE A 102 -16.26 6.25 9.32
N SER A 103 -15.82 5.43 10.29
CA SER A 103 -14.80 5.82 11.28
C SER A 103 -13.48 6.26 10.62
N GLY A 104 -13.26 5.87 9.37
CA GLY A 104 -12.08 6.27 8.59
C GLY A 104 -11.99 7.78 8.35
N LYS A 105 -13.12 8.44 8.15
CA LYS A 105 -13.18 9.91 7.99
C LYS A 105 -12.58 10.65 9.20
N TYR A 106 -12.79 10.11 10.38
CA TYR A 106 -12.36 10.70 11.65
C TYR A 106 -11.03 10.16 12.17
N ALA A 107 -10.43 9.18 11.45
CA ALA A 107 -9.22 8.48 11.85
C ALA A 107 -9.32 7.85 13.28
N THR A 108 -10.51 7.41 13.68
CA THR A 108 -10.78 6.82 15.00
C THR A 108 -10.94 5.30 14.94
N ILE A 109 -10.69 4.63 16.05
CA ILE A 109 -11.10 3.24 16.27
C ILE A 109 -12.50 3.30 16.88
N GLY A 110 -13.49 2.74 16.17
CA GLY A 110 -14.91 2.94 16.48
C GLY A 110 -15.43 4.32 16.06
N LEU A 111 -16.73 4.45 16.00
CA LEU A 111 -17.41 5.69 15.64
C LEU A 111 -18.05 6.33 16.87
N TYR A 112 -17.68 7.55 17.15
CA TYR A 112 -18.18 8.33 18.30
C TYR A 112 -19.00 9.56 17.86
N GLU A 113 -18.96 9.87 16.57
CA GLU A 113 -19.66 11.00 15.96
C GLU A 113 -21.06 10.58 15.50
N GLN A 114 -21.97 11.58 15.39
CA GLN A 114 -23.27 11.35 14.78
C GLN A 114 -23.12 11.12 13.28
N LEU A 115 -23.78 10.07 12.78
CA LEU A 115 -23.79 9.74 11.36
C LEU A 115 -24.49 10.85 10.57
N SER A 116 -23.80 11.42 9.59
CA SER A 116 -24.44 12.28 8.59
C SER A 116 -24.93 11.42 7.40
N GLU A 117 -25.96 11.93 6.71
CA GLU A 117 -26.44 11.29 5.49
C GLU A 117 -25.37 11.28 4.39
N GLU A 118 -24.54 12.32 4.34
CA GLU A 118 -23.41 12.42 3.40
C GLU A 118 -22.37 11.33 3.67
N ASP A 119 -21.97 11.11 4.93
CA ASP A 119 -21.00 10.09 5.29
C ASP A 119 -21.52 8.68 4.99
N THR A 120 -22.80 8.46 5.27
CA THR A 120 -23.48 7.20 4.98
C THR A 120 -23.50 6.91 3.48
N SER A 121 -23.94 7.89 2.66
CA SER A 121 -24.00 7.76 1.21
C SER A 121 -22.62 7.54 0.60
N ARG A 122 -21.61 8.24 1.10
CA ARG A 122 -20.21 8.08 0.66
C ARG A 122 -19.66 6.69 1.00
N ALA A 123 -19.84 6.23 2.24
CA ALA A 123 -19.40 4.90 2.66
C ALA A 123 -20.05 3.81 1.81
N GLU A 124 -21.35 3.94 1.54
CA GLU A 124 -22.10 3.01 0.69
C GLU A 124 -21.55 2.98 -0.75
N ALA A 125 -21.24 4.14 -1.33
CA ALA A 125 -20.64 4.25 -2.65
C ALA A 125 -19.27 3.56 -2.70
N LEU A 126 -18.38 3.82 -1.71
CA LEU A 126 -17.06 3.21 -1.61
C LEU A 126 -17.15 1.68 -1.46
N MET A 127 -18.05 1.19 -0.60
CA MET A 127 -18.25 -0.24 -0.44
C MET A 127 -18.80 -0.90 -1.70
N ARG A 128 -19.61 -0.22 -2.48
CA ARG A 128 -20.09 -0.73 -3.79
C ARG A 128 -18.96 -0.80 -4.80
N THR A 129 -18.16 0.25 -4.94
CA THR A 129 -16.98 0.27 -5.83
C THR A 129 -16.03 -0.88 -5.54
N LEU A 130 -15.82 -1.20 -4.26
CA LEU A 130 -14.95 -2.31 -3.85
C LEU A 130 -15.66 -3.69 -3.84
N GLY A 131 -16.90 -3.77 -4.33
CA GLY A 131 -17.66 -5.03 -4.39
C GLY A 131 -17.98 -5.65 -3.03
N CYS A 132 -18.07 -4.83 -1.97
CA CYS A 132 -18.39 -5.27 -0.61
C CYS A 132 -19.64 -4.61 -0.01
N GLY A 133 -20.50 -3.99 -0.82
CA GLY A 133 -21.75 -3.35 -0.37
C GLY A 133 -22.72 -4.30 0.34
N HIS A 134 -22.71 -5.59 -0.02
CA HIS A 134 -23.52 -6.64 0.63
C HIS A 134 -23.17 -6.90 2.10
N LEU A 135 -22.04 -6.36 2.56
CA LEU A 135 -21.56 -6.50 3.94
C LEU A 135 -22.07 -5.39 4.87
N TRP A 136 -22.81 -4.39 4.38
CA TRP A 136 -23.16 -3.14 5.05
C TRP A 136 -23.53 -3.29 6.53
N ASP A 137 -24.42 -4.23 6.87
CA ASP A 137 -24.89 -4.47 8.23
C ASP A 137 -24.20 -5.63 8.95
N ARG A 138 -23.18 -6.25 8.34
CA ARG A 138 -22.47 -7.38 8.95
C ARG A 138 -21.48 -6.91 10.02
N GLU A 139 -21.32 -7.68 11.07
CA GLU A 139 -20.25 -7.48 12.04
C GLU A 139 -18.88 -7.76 11.37
N PHE A 140 -17.91 -6.87 11.57
CA PHE A 140 -16.59 -6.95 10.95
C PHE A 140 -15.88 -8.28 11.24
N ARG A 141 -16.03 -8.84 12.46
CA ARG A 141 -15.42 -10.13 12.82
C ARG A 141 -15.94 -11.32 12.00
N THR A 142 -17.18 -11.22 11.47
CA THR A 142 -17.81 -12.30 10.70
C THR A 142 -17.43 -12.27 9.22
N CYS A 143 -16.72 -11.24 8.78
CA CYS A 143 -16.22 -11.12 7.41
C CYS A 143 -15.01 -12.02 7.18
N SER A 144 -14.90 -12.60 5.99
CA SER A 144 -13.69 -13.29 5.54
C SER A 144 -12.50 -12.31 5.47
N GLN A 145 -11.27 -12.83 5.41
CA GLN A 145 -10.09 -11.97 5.37
C GLN A 145 -10.09 -11.03 4.13
N GLY A 146 -10.48 -11.53 2.96
CA GLY A 146 -10.61 -10.71 1.75
C GLY A 146 -11.71 -9.63 1.85
N GLU A 147 -12.85 -9.97 2.47
CA GLU A 147 -13.91 -8.99 2.76
C GLU A 147 -13.42 -7.92 3.74
N LYS A 148 -12.68 -8.30 4.79
CA LYS A 148 -12.06 -7.36 5.73
C LYS A 148 -11.13 -6.39 5.02
N GLN A 149 -10.28 -6.87 4.11
CA GLN A 149 -9.38 -6.01 3.34
C GLN A 149 -10.15 -4.97 2.52
N LYS A 150 -11.24 -5.36 1.85
CA LYS A 150 -12.09 -4.43 1.09
C LYS A 150 -12.72 -3.36 2.00
N VAL A 151 -13.22 -3.75 3.17
CA VAL A 151 -13.75 -2.82 4.18
C VAL A 151 -12.67 -1.85 4.68
N LEU A 152 -11.44 -2.33 4.90
CA LEU A 152 -10.31 -1.49 5.32
C LEU A 152 -9.88 -0.50 4.23
N ILE A 153 -9.92 -0.90 2.96
CA ILE A 153 -9.66 0.00 1.83
C ILE A 153 -10.76 1.07 1.75
N ALA A 154 -12.03 0.68 1.84
CA ALA A 154 -13.14 1.62 1.89
C ALA A 154 -12.99 2.62 3.04
N ARG A 155 -12.62 2.12 4.23
CA ARG A 155 -12.33 2.95 5.40
C ARG A 155 -11.22 3.96 5.15
N ALA A 156 -10.11 3.53 4.54
CA ALA A 156 -8.99 4.42 4.24
C ALA A 156 -9.37 5.53 3.25
N LEU A 157 -10.28 5.22 2.30
CA LEU A 157 -10.78 6.17 1.30
C LEU A 157 -11.78 7.19 1.85
N MET A 158 -12.39 6.94 3.00
CA MET A 158 -13.34 7.90 3.62
C MET A 158 -12.71 9.26 3.94
N ALA A 159 -11.41 9.31 4.19
CA ALA A 159 -10.67 10.54 4.51
C ALA A 159 -10.20 11.33 3.27
N ASP A 160 -10.59 10.96 2.05
CA ASP A 160 -10.08 11.54 0.81
C ASP A 160 -8.55 11.62 0.73
N PRO A 161 -7.84 10.51 0.90
CA PRO A 161 -6.39 10.54 0.91
C PRO A 161 -5.84 10.91 -0.48
N GLN A 162 -4.71 11.60 -0.50
CA GLN A 162 -3.94 11.84 -1.75
C GLN A 162 -2.98 10.68 -2.05
N ILE A 163 -2.60 9.93 -1.03
CA ILE A 163 -1.81 8.69 -1.13
C ILE A 163 -2.56 7.57 -0.42
N LEU A 164 -2.70 6.42 -1.07
CA LEU A 164 -3.24 5.20 -0.47
C LEU A 164 -2.17 4.12 -0.46
N ILE A 165 -1.76 3.70 0.72
CA ILE A 165 -0.78 2.64 0.95
C ILE A 165 -1.52 1.34 1.27
N LEU A 166 -1.30 0.32 0.46
CA LEU A 166 -1.81 -1.04 0.67
C LEU A 166 -0.62 -1.94 1.04
N ASP A 167 -0.49 -2.22 2.34
CA ASP A 167 0.67 -2.94 2.90
C ASP A 167 0.35 -4.43 3.01
N GLU A 168 0.84 -5.21 2.05
CA GLU A 168 0.61 -6.65 1.90
C GLU A 168 -0.88 -7.04 1.99
N PRO A 169 -1.78 -6.40 1.21
CA PRO A 169 -3.22 -6.55 1.39
C PRO A 169 -3.73 -7.95 1.06
N CYS A 170 -2.98 -8.72 0.28
CA CYS A 170 -3.32 -10.09 -0.10
C CYS A 170 -2.77 -11.16 0.87
N ASN A 171 -2.03 -10.75 1.91
CA ASN A 171 -1.44 -11.70 2.84
C ASN A 171 -2.51 -12.56 3.55
N GLY A 172 -2.31 -13.89 3.53
CA GLY A 172 -3.24 -14.85 4.12
C GLY A 172 -4.54 -15.09 3.35
N LEU A 173 -4.66 -14.57 2.11
CA LEU A 173 -5.81 -14.84 1.25
C LEU A 173 -5.60 -16.13 0.44
N ASP A 174 -6.68 -16.87 0.25
CA ASP A 174 -6.72 -17.91 -0.78
C ASP A 174 -6.67 -17.31 -2.20
N LEU A 175 -6.42 -18.15 -3.20
CA LEU A 175 -6.28 -17.75 -4.60
C LEU A 175 -7.44 -16.89 -5.10
N PHE A 176 -8.68 -17.32 -4.87
CA PHE A 176 -9.87 -16.62 -5.39
C PHE A 176 -10.13 -15.31 -4.65
N SER A 177 -9.92 -15.29 -3.33
CA SER A 177 -10.05 -14.08 -2.52
C SER A 177 -9.00 -13.03 -2.90
N ARG A 178 -7.76 -13.46 -3.20
CA ARG A 178 -6.70 -12.61 -3.72
C ARG A 178 -7.09 -11.98 -5.06
N GLU A 179 -7.50 -12.78 -6.04
CA GLU A 179 -7.88 -12.25 -7.35
C GLU A 179 -9.04 -11.25 -7.25
N ARG A 180 -10.09 -11.56 -6.46
CA ARG A 180 -11.22 -10.63 -6.23
C ARG A 180 -10.81 -9.33 -5.56
N LEU A 181 -9.80 -9.36 -4.69
CA LEU A 181 -9.27 -8.15 -4.07
C LEU A 181 -8.48 -7.32 -5.11
N LEU A 182 -7.63 -7.98 -5.90
CA LEU A 182 -6.86 -7.34 -6.97
C LEU A 182 -7.78 -6.71 -8.03
N ASP A 183 -8.86 -7.39 -8.42
CA ASP A 183 -9.90 -6.84 -9.31
C ASP A 183 -10.51 -5.56 -8.71
N SER A 184 -10.86 -5.58 -7.42
CA SER A 184 -11.42 -4.40 -6.75
C SER A 184 -10.43 -3.23 -6.66
N ILE A 185 -9.12 -3.51 -6.51
CA ILE A 185 -8.06 -2.49 -6.56
C ILE A 185 -7.94 -1.94 -7.99
N HIS A 186 -8.01 -2.80 -9.00
CA HIS A 186 -8.01 -2.36 -10.39
C HIS A 186 -9.20 -1.44 -10.69
N GLU A 187 -10.42 -1.82 -10.31
CA GLU A 187 -11.62 -1.00 -10.48
C GLU A 187 -11.51 0.35 -9.77
N LEU A 188 -10.91 0.38 -8.57
CA LEU A 188 -10.65 1.61 -7.86
C LEU A 188 -9.78 2.57 -8.70
N THR A 189 -8.76 2.05 -9.39
CA THR A 189 -7.84 2.89 -10.18
C THR A 189 -8.47 3.43 -11.46
N GLN A 190 -9.64 2.97 -11.86
CA GLN A 190 -10.38 3.49 -13.01
C GLN A 190 -11.26 4.71 -12.66
N GLN A 191 -11.35 5.07 -11.38
CA GLN A 191 -12.13 6.23 -10.94
C GLN A 191 -11.38 7.54 -11.26
N GLU A 192 -12.11 8.61 -11.62
CA GLU A 192 -11.51 9.91 -12.00
C GLU A 192 -10.67 10.55 -10.87
N GLN A 193 -11.05 10.31 -9.62
CA GLN A 193 -10.38 10.88 -8.44
C GLN A 193 -9.73 9.79 -7.59
N THR A 194 -8.77 9.08 -8.19
CA THR A 194 -8.03 8.02 -7.48
C THR A 194 -6.79 8.60 -6.80
N PRO A 195 -6.53 8.29 -5.52
CA PRO A 195 -5.27 8.64 -4.87
C PRO A 195 -4.08 7.98 -5.57
N THR A 196 -2.88 8.51 -5.39
CA THR A 196 -1.66 7.78 -5.75
C THR A 196 -1.57 6.50 -4.92
N LEU A 197 -1.55 5.33 -5.56
CA LEU A 197 -1.48 4.04 -4.89
C LEU A 197 -0.02 3.61 -4.71
N LEU A 198 0.31 3.18 -3.49
CA LEU A 198 1.52 2.43 -3.17
C LEU A 198 1.11 1.01 -2.75
N TYR A 199 1.33 0.06 -3.63
CA TYR A 199 1.04 -1.35 -3.40
C TYR A 199 2.31 -2.06 -2.93
N VAL A 200 2.31 -2.55 -1.70
CA VAL A 200 3.48 -3.19 -1.09
C VAL A 200 3.27 -4.68 -1.01
N THR A 201 4.20 -5.44 -1.56
CA THR A 201 4.11 -6.90 -1.60
C THR A 201 5.49 -7.56 -1.67
N HIS A 202 5.53 -8.85 -1.46
CA HIS A 202 6.67 -9.72 -1.77
C HIS A 202 6.35 -10.73 -2.90
N HIS A 203 5.18 -10.58 -3.55
CA HIS A 203 4.66 -11.43 -4.62
C HIS A 203 4.60 -10.67 -5.96
N THR A 204 5.34 -11.12 -6.96
CA THR A 204 5.38 -10.47 -8.28
C THR A 204 4.05 -10.59 -9.02
N GLU A 205 3.34 -11.69 -8.84
CA GLU A 205 2.04 -11.94 -9.47
C GLU A 205 0.91 -11.05 -8.96
N GLU A 206 1.11 -10.32 -7.87
CA GLU A 206 0.13 -9.34 -7.36
C GLU A 206 0.29 -7.96 -8.02
N ILE A 207 1.40 -7.72 -8.71
CA ILE A 207 1.66 -6.44 -9.36
C ILE A 207 0.83 -6.34 -10.64
N LEU A 208 -0.26 -5.56 -10.54
CA LEU A 208 -1.18 -5.33 -11.65
C LEU A 208 -0.57 -4.36 -12.67
N PRO A 209 -1.02 -4.39 -13.95
CA PRO A 209 -0.57 -3.46 -14.98
C PRO A 209 -0.77 -1.98 -14.66
N VAL A 210 -1.73 -1.65 -13.79
CA VAL A 210 -1.99 -0.29 -13.32
C VAL A 210 -0.82 0.30 -12.52
N PHE A 211 0.01 -0.53 -11.88
CA PHE A 211 1.23 -0.08 -11.23
C PHE A 211 2.30 0.19 -12.28
N SER A 212 2.29 1.40 -12.82
CA SER A 212 3.19 1.83 -13.90
C SER A 212 4.67 1.79 -13.52
N HIS A 213 4.97 1.88 -12.22
CA HIS A 213 6.32 1.91 -11.67
C HIS A 213 6.49 0.89 -10.56
N THR A 214 7.71 0.38 -10.43
CA THR A 214 8.10 -0.55 -9.37
C THR A 214 9.41 -0.11 -8.72
N LEU A 215 9.47 -0.24 -7.40
CA LEU A 215 10.69 -0.11 -6.60
C LEU A 215 11.02 -1.46 -5.99
N LEU A 216 12.26 -1.91 -6.17
CA LEU A 216 12.81 -3.12 -5.56
C LEU A 216 13.64 -2.74 -4.33
N LEU A 217 13.20 -3.15 -3.15
CA LEU A 217 13.86 -2.87 -1.87
C LEU A 217 14.47 -4.15 -1.31
N ARG A 218 15.79 -4.14 -1.07
CA ARG A 218 16.53 -5.26 -0.46
C ARG A 218 17.47 -4.74 0.62
N GLN A 219 17.41 -5.29 1.83
CA GLN A 219 18.29 -4.96 2.96
C GLN A 219 18.43 -3.45 3.25
N GLY A 220 17.32 -2.72 3.07
CA GLY A 220 17.25 -1.27 3.30
C GLY A 220 17.77 -0.42 2.15
N GLU A 221 18.11 -1.00 1.01
CA GLU A 221 18.62 -0.31 -0.17
C GLU A 221 17.64 -0.44 -1.35
N VAL A 222 17.53 0.61 -2.15
CA VAL A 222 16.83 0.56 -3.43
C VAL A 222 17.77 -0.05 -4.46
N ILE A 223 17.48 -1.26 -4.89
CA ILE A 223 18.28 -1.97 -5.89
C ILE A 223 17.95 -1.47 -7.29
N HIS A 224 16.65 -1.43 -7.60
CA HIS A 224 16.13 -0.89 -8.86
C HIS A 224 14.85 -0.10 -8.61
N SER A 225 14.60 0.91 -9.42
CA SER A 225 13.34 1.65 -9.43
C SER A 225 13.07 2.22 -10.83
N GLY A 226 11.81 2.22 -11.25
CA GLY A 226 11.41 2.76 -12.55
C GLY A 226 10.17 2.09 -13.12
N ALA A 227 10.00 2.19 -14.43
CA ALA A 227 8.86 1.60 -15.13
C ALA A 227 8.77 0.08 -14.87
N THR A 228 7.60 -0.36 -14.44
CA THR A 228 7.34 -1.77 -14.07
C THR A 228 7.73 -2.74 -15.16
N GLU A 229 7.43 -2.40 -16.42
CA GLU A 229 7.75 -3.25 -17.56
C GLU A 229 9.25 -3.56 -17.67
N ARG A 230 10.13 -2.58 -17.35
CA ARG A 230 11.58 -2.72 -17.37
C ARG A 230 12.13 -3.40 -16.12
N ILE A 231 11.48 -3.20 -14.99
CA ILE A 231 11.90 -3.82 -13.71
C ILE A 231 11.55 -5.31 -13.70
N MET A 232 10.40 -5.68 -14.27
CA MET A 232 9.89 -7.06 -14.26
C MET A 232 10.49 -7.90 -15.41
N GLU A 233 11.82 -8.00 -15.42
CA GLU A 233 12.59 -8.81 -16.35
C GLU A 233 13.49 -9.79 -15.60
N SER A 234 13.80 -10.96 -16.23
CA SER A 234 14.56 -12.04 -15.60
C SER A 234 15.93 -11.56 -15.08
N ALA A 235 16.63 -10.72 -15.83
CA ALA A 235 17.96 -10.23 -15.42
C ALA A 235 17.86 -9.35 -14.16
N THR A 236 16.94 -8.37 -14.14
CA THR A 236 16.73 -7.46 -13.03
C THR A 236 16.26 -8.19 -11.76
N LEU A 237 15.30 -9.13 -11.92
CA LEU A 237 14.81 -9.89 -10.78
C LEU A 237 15.82 -10.92 -10.28
N SER A 238 16.66 -11.49 -11.16
CA SER A 238 17.76 -12.36 -10.73
C SER A 238 18.80 -11.60 -9.90
N ASP A 239 19.14 -10.37 -10.28
CA ASP A 239 19.99 -9.49 -9.46
C ASP A 239 19.32 -9.16 -8.11
N PHE A 240 18.05 -8.81 -8.15
CA PHE A 240 17.29 -8.49 -6.94
C PHE A 240 17.17 -9.67 -5.97
N PHE A 241 16.91 -10.88 -6.45
CA PHE A 241 16.78 -12.09 -5.61
C PHE A 241 18.13 -12.73 -5.26
N GLU A 242 19.24 -12.27 -5.86
CA GLU A 242 20.57 -12.88 -5.76
C GLU A 242 20.58 -14.36 -6.15
N ALA A 243 19.67 -14.73 -7.04
CA ALA A 243 19.47 -16.08 -7.52
C ALA A 243 18.91 -16.05 -8.96
N PRO A 244 19.28 -17.01 -9.82
CA PRO A 244 18.70 -17.07 -11.16
C PRO A 244 17.20 -17.30 -11.08
N VAL A 245 16.43 -16.43 -11.76
CA VAL A 245 14.99 -16.56 -11.89
C VAL A 245 14.58 -16.34 -13.35
N VAL A 246 13.48 -16.99 -13.74
CA VAL A 246 12.85 -16.83 -15.05
C VAL A 246 11.52 -16.11 -14.85
N VAL A 247 11.33 -15.04 -15.60
CA VAL A 247 10.08 -14.29 -15.65
C VAL A 247 9.20 -14.83 -16.76
N GLU A 248 8.00 -15.21 -16.39
CA GLU A 248 6.94 -15.62 -17.30
C GLU A 248 5.82 -14.57 -17.26
N LYS A 249 5.43 -14.04 -18.42
CA LYS A 249 4.34 -13.05 -18.52
C LYS A 249 3.08 -13.73 -19.04
N HIS A 250 2.00 -13.67 -18.27
CA HIS A 250 0.70 -14.17 -18.68
C HIS A 250 -0.39 -13.12 -18.43
N ARG A 251 -1.15 -12.72 -19.47
CA ARG A 251 -2.21 -11.70 -19.39
C ARG A 251 -1.76 -10.42 -18.66
N GLN A 252 -0.57 -9.92 -19.00
CA GLN A 252 0.07 -8.73 -18.42
C GLN A 252 0.45 -8.86 -16.92
N ARG A 253 0.43 -10.06 -16.36
CA ARG A 253 0.93 -10.34 -15.01
C ARG A 253 2.25 -11.07 -15.08
N VAL A 254 3.08 -10.85 -14.08
CA VAL A 254 4.44 -11.37 -13.99
C VAL A 254 4.49 -12.49 -12.97
N TYR A 255 4.94 -13.65 -13.41
CA TYR A 255 5.19 -14.81 -12.58
C TYR A 255 6.69 -15.09 -12.57
N VAL A 256 7.23 -15.37 -11.40
CA VAL A 256 8.65 -15.70 -11.23
C VAL A 256 8.80 -17.17 -10.90
N ARG A 257 9.63 -17.86 -11.69
CA ARG A 257 9.98 -19.25 -11.45
C ARG A 257 11.48 -19.34 -11.18
N VAL A 258 11.86 -20.09 -10.16
CA VAL A 258 13.25 -20.51 -9.95
C VAL A 258 13.51 -21.69 -10.89
N PRO A 259 14.49 -21.61 -11.80
CA PRO A 259 14.87 -22.77 -12.60
C PRO A 259 15.28 -23.88 -11.62
N HIS A 260 14.74 -25.07 -11.79
CA HIS A 260 15.28 -26.21 -11.09
C HIS A 260 16.75 -26.30 -11.44
N LEU A 261 17.59 -26.44 -10.45
CA LEU A 261 18.95 -26.92 -10.64
C LEU A 261 18.77 -28.35 -11.18
N GLU A 262 18.60 -28.47 -12.49
CA GLU A 262 18.72 -29.77 -13.16
C GLU A 262 20.15 -30.14 -13.03
N ASP A 263 20.39 -31.29 -12.45
CA ASP A 263 21.66 -31.93 -12.11
C ASP A 263 22.71 -31.95 -13.23
#